data_1b76d49cd0f05b1e244bbd914b5d5956
#
_entry.id   1b76d49cd0f05b1e244bbd914b5d5956
#
_cell.length_a   1.000
_cell.length_b   1.000
_cell.length_c   1.000
_cell.angle_alpha   90.00
_cell.angle_beta   90.00
_cell.angle_gamma   90.00
#
_symmetry.space_group_name_H-M   'P 1'
#
loop_
_entity.id
_entity.type
_entity.pdbx_description
1 polymer ?
#
loop_
_entity_poly.entity_id
_entity_poly.type
_entity_poly.pdbx_seq_one_letter_code
_entity_poly.pdbx_strand_id
1 'polypeptide(L)'
;MKIGIVCYPTYGGSGVIATELGKALAKKRHQVHFITYQEPVRLDSFNENIFYHEVSALDYPLFQYQPYESALASKIVDVAKFEKLDILHVHYAIPHASSALMAQSILKEKGFRLPFVTTLHGTDITLVGKDPSYKPVVEYSINRSNGVTSVSENLREETLKNFNITREIEVIPNFIDFSRFKKTD
;
A
#
# COMPACT_ATOMS: atom_id res chain seq x y z
N MET A 1 -12.74 -8.67 -9.29
CA MET A 1 -12.58 -8.04 -7.96
C MET A 1 -12.27 -6.57 -8.16
N LYS A 2 -12.66 -5.73 -7.19
CA LYS A 2 -12.29 -4.33 -7.09
C LYS A 2 -11.19 -4.17 -6.04
N ILE A 3 -10.00 -3.81 -6.46
CA ILE A 3 -8.79 -3.82 -5.65
C ILE A 3 -8.29 -2.39 -5.47
N GLY A 4 -8.22 -1.91 -4.24
CA GLY A 4 -7.54 -0.65 -3.93
C GLY A 4 -6.03 -0.90 -3.78
N ILE A 5 -5.19 -0.07 -4.39
CA ILE A 5 -3.74 -0.10 -4.21
C ILE A 5 -3.29 1.24 -3.62
N VAL A 6 -2.57 1.16 -2.50
CA VAL A 6 -1.95 2.32 -1.86
C VAL A 6 -0.44 2.16 -1.89
N CYS A 7 0.25 3.13 -2.45
CA CYS A 7 1.70 3.10 -2.61
C CYS A 7 2.29 4.51 -2.71
N TYR A 8 3.60 4.60 -2.66
CA TYR A 8 4.30 5.82 -3.08
C TYR A 8 4.26 5.93 -4.61
N PRO A 9 3.73 7.03 -5.18
CA PRO A 9 3.62 7.19 -6.64
C PRO A 9 4.94 7.65 -7.29
N THR A 10 6.08 7.16 -6.82
CA THR A 10 7.41 7.62 -7.20
C THR A 10 8.18 6.58 -8.02
N TYR A 11 9.28 6.98 -8.68
CA TYR A 11 10.19 6.08 -9.39
C TYR A 11 10.99 5.16 -8.47
N GLY A 12 10.80 5.22 -7.15
CA GLY A 12 11.37 4.26 -6.21
C GLY A 12 10.86 2.85 -6.45
N GLY A 13 11.64 1.83 -6.05
CA GLY A 13 11.37 0.43 -6.35
C GLY A 13 9.95 -0.02 -5.98
N SER A 14 9.45 0.36 -4.81
CA SER A 14 8.11 -0.01 -4.33
C SER A 14 6.98 0.60 -5.18
N GLY A 15 7.10 1.87 -5.59
CA GLY A 15 6.10 2.55 -6.41
C GLY A 15 5.98 1.92 -7.80
N VAL A 16 7.12 1.63 -8.41
CA VAL A 16 7.17 0.92 -9.70
C VAL A 16 6.54 -0.47 -9.60
N ILE A 17 6.89 -1.25 -8.58
CA ILE A 17 6.35 -2.60 -8.39
C ILE A 17 4.84 -2.56 -8.14
N ALA A 18 4.35 -1.65 -7.31
CA ALA A 18 2.93 -1.48 -7.06
C ALA A 18 2.16 -1.11 -8.33
N THR A 19 2.72 -0.21 -9.16
CA THR A 19 2.09 0.18 -10.42
C THR A 19 2.07 -0.98 -11.43
N GLU A 20 3.17 -1.68 -11.62
CA GLU A 20 3.24 -2.84 -12.53
C GLU A 20 2.33 -3.98 -12.05
N LEU A 21 2.21 -4.21 -10.73
CA LEU A 21 1.26 -5.16 -10.17
C LEU A 21 -0.19 -4.75 -10.50
N GLY A 22 -0.54 -3.50 -10.30
CA GLY A 22 -1.88 -3.00 -10.64
C GLY A 22 -2.20 -3.17 -12.12
N LYS A 23 -1.24 -2.87 -13.02
CA LYS A 23 -1.39 -3.11 -14.46
C LYS A 23 -1.58 -4.60 -14.78
N ALA A 24 -0.85 -5.48 -14.13
CA ALA A 24 -0.98 -6.93 -14.31
C ALA A 24 -2.34 -7.45 -13.83
N LEU A 25 -2.85 -6.93 -12.71
CA LEU A 25 -4.19 -7.24 -12.20
C LEU A 25 -5.30 -6.73 -13.13
N ALA A 26 -5.15 -5.52 -13.67
CA ALA A 26 -6.10 -4.95 -14.63
C ALA A 26 -6.17 -5.77 -15.93
N LYS A 27 -5.02 -6.25 -16.45
CA LYS A 27 -4.97 -7.20 -17.58
C LYS A 27 -5.75 -8.50 -17.30
N LYS A 28 -5.85 -8.90 -16.04
CA LYS A 28 -6.67 -10.04 -15.59
C LYS A 28 -8.14 -9.67 -15.33
N ARG A 29 -8.59 -8.50 -15.77
CA ARG A 29 -9.96 -7.99 -15.64
C ARG A 29 -10.39 -7.69 -14.20
N HIS A 30 -9.45 -7.39 -13.31
CA HIS A 30 -9.76 -6.77 -12.03
C HIS A 30 -9.86 -5.26 -12.20
N GLN A 31 -10.79 -4.62 -11.49
CA GLN A 31 -10.80 -3.16 -11.38
C GLN A 31 -9.79 -2.73 -10.33
N VAL A 32 -8.83 -1.90 -10.70
CA VAL A 32 -7.74 -1.45 -9.84
C VAL A 32 -7.87 0.03 -9.56
N HIS A 33 -7.94 0.39 -8.30
CA HIS A 33 -8.11 1.75 -7.81
C HIS A 33 -6.85 2.19 -7.08
N PHE A 34 -6.01 2.99 -7.72
CA PHE A 34 -4.85 3.60 -7.08
C PHE A 34 -5.30 4.78 -6.20
N ILE A 35 -4.90 4.77 -4.93
CA ILE A 35 -5.22 5.80 -3.94
C ILE A 35 -3.90 6.39 -3.45
N THR A 36 -3.48 7.51 -4.03
CA THR A 36 -2.15 8.10 -3.86
C THR A 36 -2.21 9.63 -3.96
N TYR A 37 -1.19 10.35 -3.50
CA TYR A 37 -1.16 11.82 -3.52
C TYR A 37 -0.83 12.44 -4.89
N GLN A 38 -0.38 11.63 -5.84
CA GLN A 38 -0.25 11.99 -7.26
C GLN A 38 -0.37 10.74 -8.11
N GLU A 39 -0.54 10.89 -9.41
CA GLU A 39 -0.64 9.76 -10.33
C GLU A 39 0.62 8.87 -10.25
N PRO A 40 0.44 7.54 -10.13
CA PRO A 40 1.57 6.62 -10.03
C PRO A 40 2.44 6.66 -11.28
N VAL A 41 3.76 6.63 -11.08
CA VAL A 41 4.72 6.54 -12.17
C VAL A 41 4.47 5.30 -13.04
N ARG A 42 4.75 5.39 -14.33
CA ARG A 42 4.49 4.32 -15.31
C ARG A 42 3.01 3.95 -15.50
N LEU A 43 2.09 4.77 -15.03
CA LEU A 43 0.67 4.64 -15.36
C LEU A 43 0.37 5.37 -16.69
N ASP A 44 1.21 5.18 -17.67
CA ASP A 44 1.38 5.92 -18.91
C ASP A 44 0.39 5.55 -20.03
N SER A 45 -0.55 4.66 -19.77
CA SER A 45 -1.55 4.25 -20.77
C SER A 45 -2.94 4.15 -20.17
N PHE A 46 -3.92 4.66 -20.90
CA PHE A 46 -5.32 4.46 -20.56
C PHE A 46 -5.63 2.96 -20.46
N ASN A 47 -6.28 2.58 -19.38
CA ASN A 47 -6.80 1.24 -19.17
C ASN A 47 -8.18 1.35 -18.54
N GLU A 48 -9.18 0.76 -19.17
CA GLU A 48 -10.59 0.79 -18.72
C GLU A 48 -10.82 0.22 -17.31
N ASN A 49 -9.86 -0.58 -16.80
CA ASN A 49 -9.92 -1.24 -15.50
C ASN A 49 -8.98 -0.57 -14.46
N ILE A 50 -8.40 0.59 -14.75
CA ILE A 50 -7.54 1.31 -13.82
C ILE A 50 -8.13 2.69 -13.54
N PHE A 51 -8.26 3.00 -12.25
CA PHE A 51 -8.81 4.24 -11.74
C PHE A 51 -7.80 4.89 -10.79
N TYR A 52 -7.73 6.21 -10.82
CA TYR A 52 -6.88 7.00 -9.93
C TYR A 52 -7.72 7.88 -9.01
N HIS A 53 -7.38 7.90 -7.73
CA HIS A 53 -8.02 8.70 -6.70
C HIS A 53 -6.97 9.49 -5.94
N GLU A 54 -6.95 10.80 -6.16
CA GLU A 54 -5.99 11.67 -5.52
C GLU A 54 -6.28 11.86 -4.03
N VAL A 55 -5.25 11.74 -3.22
CA VAL A 55 -5.25 12.08 -1.80
C VAL A 55 -4.74 13.49 -1.63
N SER A 56 -5.63 14.41 -1.30
CA SER A 56 -5.26 15.79 -0.98
C SER A 56 -5.33 16.01 0.52
N ALA A 57 -4.28 16.56 1.10
CA ALA A 57 -4.27 17.02 2.48
C ALA A 57 -4.48 18.53 2.52
N LEU A 58 -5.32 19.00 3.45
CA LEU A 58 -5.54 20.42 3.65
C LEU A 58 -4.26 21.09 4.13
N ASP A 59 -3.86 22.16 3.45
CA ASP A 59 -2.83 23.06 3.97
C ASP A 59 -3.47 24.00 5.01
N TYR A 60 -3.15 23.75 6.29
CA TYR A 60 -3.66 24.54 7.40
C TYR A 60 -2.49 25.11 8.20
N PRO A 61 -2.43 26.43 8.46
CA PRO A 61 -1.27 27.10 9.00
C PRO A 61 -0.78 26.61 10.37
N LEU A 62 -1.66 25.97 11.17
CA LEU A 62 -1.27 25.41 12.46
C LEU A 62 -0.70 23.99 12.37
N PHE A 63 -0.74 23.37 11.20
CA PHE A 63 -0.07 22.09 10.99
C PHE A 63 1.38 22.33 10.63
N GLN A 64 2.29 22.01 11.55
CA GLN A 64 3.73 21.99 11.24
C GLN A 64 4.04 20.98 10.13
N TYR A 65 3.33 19.86 10.13
CA TYR A 65 3.36 18.83 9.10
C TYR A 65 1.92 18.46 8.72
N GLN A 66 1.67 18.34 7.43
CA GLN A 66 0.35 17.92 6.96
C GLN A 66 0.06 16.49 7.45
N PRO A 67 -1.12 16.23 8.06
CA PRO A 67 -1.49 14.90 8.56
C PRO A 67 -1.89 13.96 7.42
N TYR A 68 -0.94 13.62 6.57
CA TYR A 68 -1.14 12.80 5.37
C TYR A 68 -1.83 11.47 5.67
N GLU A 69 -1.46 10.77 6.76
CA GLU A 69 -2.07 9.49 7.14
C GLU A 69 -3.58 9.62 7.37
N SER A 70 -4.01 10.69 8.02
CA SER A 70 -5.44 10.95 8.26
C SER A 70 -6.19 11.25 6.96
N ALA A 71 -5.59 12.05 6.07
CA ALA A 71 -6.16 12.34 4.75
C ALA A 71 -6.26 11.08 3.89
N LEU A 72 -5.21 10.25 3.90
CA LEU A 72 -5.18 8.95 3.21
C LEU A 72 -6.25 8.00 3.76
N ALA A 73 -6.37 7.87 5.08
CA ALA A 73 -7.39 7.02 5.70
C ALA A 73 -8.81 7.45 5.30
N SER A 74 -9.09 8.76 5.31
CA SER A 74 -10.36 9.31 4.88
C SER A 74 -10.65 9.02 3.42
N LYS A 75 -9.66 9.22 2.53
CA LYS A 75 -9.80 8.89 1.10
C LYS A 75 -10.05 7.40 0.88
N ILE A 76 -9.35 6.52 1.60
CA ILE A 76 -9.60 5.07 1.53
C ILE A 76 -11.06 4.75 1.90
N VAL A 77 -11.58 5.35 2.97
CA VAL A 77 -12.99 5.16 3.39
C VAL A 77 -13.95 5.56 2.28
N ASP A 78 -13.75 6.72 1.67
CA ASP A 78 -14.62 7.23 0.61
C ASP A 78 -14.58 6.34 -0.64
N VAL A 79 -13.38 6.03 -1.12
CA VAL A 79 -13.19 5.16 -2.30
C VAL A 79 -13.75 3.76 -2.04
N ALA A 80 -13.47 3.18 -0.87
CA ALA A 80 -13.96 1.85 -0.53
C ALA A 80 -15.49 1.76 -0.56
N LYS A 81 -16.17 2.77 -0.03
CA LYS A 81 -17.64 2.82 -0.01
C LYS A 81 -18.24 3.10 -1.39
N PHE A 82 -17.68 4.08 -2.10
CA PHE A 82 -18.22 4.51 -3.39
C PHE A 82 -18.00 3.43 -4.45
N GLU A 83 -16.78 2.93 -4.57
CA GLU A 83 -16.39 1.93 -5.54
C GLU A 83 -16.74 0.50 -5.11
N LYS A 84 -17.07 0.27 -3.83
CA LYS A 84 -17.33 -1.05 -3.24
C LYS A 84 -16.10 -1.97 -3.38
N LEU A 85 -14.97 -1.52 -2.86
CA LEU A 85 -13.73 -2.30 -2.90
C LEU A 85 -13.89 -3.64 -2.17
N ASP A 86 -13.35 -4.70 -2.76
CA ASP A 86 -13.32 -6.05 -2.17
C ASP A 86 -12.13 -6.22 -1.21
N ILE A 87 -11.00 -5.60 -1.55
CA ILE A 87 -9.73 -5.70 -0.83
C ILE A 87 -8.87 -4.45 -1.04
N LEU A 88 -8.04 -4.15 -0.07
CA LEU A 88 -7.00 -3.14 -0.18
C LEU A 88 -5.62 -3.80 -0.14
N HIS A 89 -4.72 -3.42 -1.05
CA HIS A 89 -3.32 -3.81 -1.05
C HIS A 89 -2.47 -2.57 -0.79
N VAL A 90 -1.77 -2.56 0.32
CA VAL A 90 -0.93 -1.42 0.71
C VAL A 90 0.54 -1.82 0.68
N HIS A 91 1.36 -0.93 0.16
CA HIS A 91 2.79 -1.08 0.08
C HIS A 91 3.43 -0.19 1.14
N TYR A 92 4.19 -0.76 2.05
CA TYR A 92 4.77 -0.20 3.28
C TYR A 92 3.88 -0.29 4.53
N ALA A 93 4.53 -0.60 5.65
CA ALA A 93 3.89 -0.65 6.97
C ALA A 93 3.42 0.75 7.42
N ILE A 94 4.22 1.78 7.17
CA ILE A 94 3.87 3.19 7.38
C ILE A 94 4.24 4.01 6.14
N PRO A 95 3.46 5.00 5.77
CA PRO A 95 2.19 5.45 6.35
C PRO A 95 0.97 4.64 5.85
N HIS A 96 1.17 3.67 4.97
CA HIS A 96 0.08 3.08 4.19
C HIS A 96 -0.73 2.04 4.99
N ALA A 97 -0.06 1.08 5.68
CA ALA A 97 -0.81 0.11 6.47
C ALA A 97 -1.44 0.74 7.72
N SER A 98 -0.81 1.74 8.35
CA SER A 98 -1.42 2.49 9.46
C SER A 98 -2.69 3.23 9.01
N SER A 99 -2.66 3.87 7.86
CA SER A 99 -3.83 4.52 7.26
C SER A 99 -4.93 3.52 6.88
N ALA A 100 -4.55 2.37 6.32
CA ALA A 100 -5.48 1.30 5.97
C ALA A 100 -6.18 0.73 7.21
N LEU A 101 -5.45 0.55 8.30
CA LEU A 101 -6.00 0.08 9.57
C LEU A 101 -7.00 1.09 10.16
N MET A 102 -6.69 2.38 10.12
CA MET A 102 -7.60 3.44 10.53
C MET A 102 -8.88 3.43 9.65
N ALA A 103 -8.72 3.35 8.34
CA ALA A 103 -9.84 3.27 7.41
C ALA A 103 -10.69 2.02 7.65
N GLN A 104 -10.07 0.86 7.86
CA GLN A 104 -10.77 -0.39 8.18
C GLN A 104 -11.59 -0.26 9.47
N SER A 105 -11.05 0.39 10.50
CA SER A 105 -11.75 0.62 11.75
C SER A 105 -13.00 1.50 11.56
N ILE A 106 -12.88 2.60 10.82
CA ILE A 106 -13.99 3.50 10.48
C ILE A 106 -15.06 2.78 9.66
N LEU A 107 -14.65 1.99 8.68
CA LEU A 107 -15.55 1.22 7.81
C LEU A 107 -16.30 0.15 8.60
N LYS A 108 -15.63 -0.53 9.53
CA LYS A 108 -16.24 -1.56 10.38
C LYS A 108 -17.39 -1.02 11.23
N GLU A 109 -17.25 0.18 11.80
CA GLU A 109 -18.34 0.85 12.55
C GLU A 109 -19.56 1.15 11.69
N LYS A 110 -19.33 1.30 10.37
CA LYS A 110 -20.39 1.52 9.37
C LYS A 110 -20.90 0.21 8.73
N GLY A 111 -20.52 -0.95 9.27
CA GLY A 111 -20.93 -2.26 8.77
C GLY A 111 -20.25 -2.69 7.45
N PHE A 112 -19.21 -1.96 7.02
CA PHE A 112 -18.46 -2.28 5.80
C PHE A 112 -17.18 -3.05 6.14
N ARG A 113 -16.98 -4.22 5.50
CA ARG A 113 -15.78 -5.03 5.69
C ARG A 113 -14.80 -4.79 4.55
N LEU A 114 -13.61 -4.28 4.86
CA LEU A 114 -12.51 -4.12 3.92
C LEU A 114 -11.27 -4.82 4.46
N PRO A 115 -10.93 -6.04 4.00
CA PRO A 115 -9.65 -6.66 4.33
C PRO A 115 -8.52 -5.94 3.61
N PHE A 116 -7.32 -5.92 4.24
CA PHE A 116 -6.13 -5.38 3.59
C PHE A 116 -4.91 -6.28 3.74
N VAL A 117 -4.08 -6.27 2.70
CA VAL A 117 -2.77 -6.94 2.63
C VAL A 117 -1.69 -5.88 2.65
N THR A 118 -0.62 -6.12 3.40
CA THR A 118 0.55 -5.24 3.47
C THR A 118 1.76 -5.93 2.84
N THR A 119 2.39 -5.27 1.87
CA THR A 119 3.70 -5.69 1.32
C THR A 119 4.80 -4.83 1.90
N LEU A 120 5.77 -5.48 2.55
CA LEU A 120 6.97 -4.86 3.10
C LEU A 120 8.04 -4.73 2.01
N HIS A 121 8.69 -3.56 1.92
CA HIS A 121 9.65 -3.26 0.85
C HIS A 121 11.08 -3.02 1.30
N GLY A 122 11.32 -2.84 2.58
CA GLY A 122 12.66 -2.70 3.16
C GLY A 122 12.83 -1.43 3.99
N THR A 123 12.73 -0.25 3.43
CA THR A 123 12.94 1.02 4.15
C THR A 123 12.00 1.18 5.35
N ASP A 124 10.76 0.74 5.22
CA ASP A 124 9.76 0.70 6.28
C ASP A 124 10.13 -0.21 7.45
N ILE A 125 11.03 -1.15 7.23
CA ILE A 125 11.49 -2.13 8.22
C ILE A 125 12.91 -1.83 8.70
N THR A 126 13.86 -1.68 7.76
CA THR A 126 15.28 -1.65 8.08
C THR A 126 15.79 -0.28 8.50
N LEU A 127 15.10 0.78 8.12
CA LEU A 127 15.49 2.17 8.40
C LEU A 127 14.45 2.88 9.27
N VAL A 128 13.33 3.28 8.68
CA VAL A 128 12.32 4.12 9.35
C VAL A 128 11.61 3.36 10.46
N GLY A 129 11.23 2.11 10.22
CA GLY A 129 10.45 1.32 11.16
C GLY A 129 11.21 0.96 12.46
N LYS A 130 12.54 1.02 12.46
CA LYS A 130 13.35 0.77 13.67
C LYS A 130 13.40 1.98 14.60
N ASP A 131 13.09 3.17 14.12
CA ASP A 131 13.05 4.36 14.96
C ASP A 131 11.98 4.22 16.05
N PRO A 132 12.30 4.51 17.32
CA PRO A 132 11.35 4.40 18.44
C PRO A 132 10.06 5.20 18.23
N SER A 133 10.10 6.28 17.47
CA SER A 133 8.93 7.11 17.15
C SER A 133 7.91 6.41 16.26
N TYR A 134 8.34 5.42 15.46
CA TYR A 134 7.49 4.71 14.50
C TYR A 134 7.30 3.24 14.82
N LYS A 135 8.27 2.61 15.51
CA LYS A 135 8.29 1.17 15.75
C LYS A 135 6.97 0.61 16.31
N PRO A 136 6.33 1.20 17.31
CA PRO A 136 5.06 0.66 17.84
C PRO A 136 3.93 0.66 16.78
N VAL A 137 3.87 1.69 15.95
CA VAL A 137 2.85 1.79 14.90
C VAL A 137 3.11 0.79 13.78
N VAL A 138 4.37 0.62 13.36
CA VAL A 138 4.79 -0.38 12.37
C VAL A 138 4.42 -1.78 12.83
N GLU A 139 4.81 -2.15 14.04
CA GLU A 139 4.55 -3.46 14.63
C GLU A 139 3.03 -3.74 14.75
N TYR A 140 2.28 -2.76 15.23
CA TYR A 140 0.84 -2.87 15.36
C TYR A 140 0.16 -3.00 14.00
N SER A 141 0.53 -2.19 13.00
CA SER A 141 -0.07 -2.20 11.67
C SER A 141 0.18 -3.52 10.94
N ILE A 142 1.40 -4.06 11.02
CA ILE A 142 1.73 -5.37 10.45
C ILE A 142 0.88 -6.46 11.11
N ASN A 143 0.80 -6.50 12.44
CA ASN A 143 0.04 -7.50 13.17
C ASN A 143 -1.47 -7.43 12.94
N ARG A 144 -1.99 -6.30 12.50
CA ARG A 144 -3.42 -6.08 12.19
C ARG A 144 -3.77 -6.26 10.72
N SER A 145 -2.79 -6.39 9.85
CA SER A 145 -3.01 -6.73 8.44
C SER A 145 -3.69 -8.08 8.30
N ASN A 146 -4.57 -8.24 7.33
CA ASN A 146 -5.22 -9.52 7.05
C ASN A 146 -4.27 -10.51 6.36
N GLY A 147 -3.31 -10.01 5.61
CA GLY A 147 -2.17 -10.75 5.06
C GLY A 147 -0.94 -9.85 5.05
N VAL A 148 0.23 -10.46 5.17
CA VAL A 148 1.51 -9.74 5.12
C VAL A 148 2.43 -10.45 4.15
N THR A 149 3.05 -9.67 3.26
CA THR A 149 4.07 -10.20 2.34
C THR A 149 5.35 -9.42 2.47
N SER A 150 6.48 -10.04 2.16
CA SER A 150 7.77 -9.40 2.01
C SER A 150 8.37 -9.71 0.65
N VAL A 151 9.20 -8.81 0.13
CA VAL A 151 9.80 -8.96 -1.19
C VAL A 151 11.03 -9.89 -1.21
N SER A 152 11.49 -10.35 -0.05
CA SER A 152 12.60 -11.30 0.06
C SER A 152 12.59 -12.02 1.41
N GLU A 153 13.24 -13.17 1.46
CA GLU A 153 13.46 -13.93 2.69
C GLU A 153 14.26 -13.12 3.71
N ASN A 154 15.31 -12.46 3.28
CA ASN A 154 16.12 -11.61 4.16
C ASN A 154 15.28 -10.50 4.81
N LEU A 155 14.36 -9.87 4.07
CA LEU A 155 13.49 -8.85 4.64
C LEU A 155 12.49 -9.45 5.64
N ARG A 156 11.99 -10.65 5.39
CA ARG A 156 11.15 -11.39 6.34
C ARG A 156 11.89 -11.62 7.65
N GLU A 157 13.12 -12.17 7.55
CA GLU A 157 13.95 -12.44 8.73
C GLU A 157 14.29 -11.17 9.52
N GLU A 158 14.68 -10.09 8.82
CA GLU A 158 14.93 -8.79 9.46
C GLU A 158 13.67 -8.24 10.15
N THR A 159 12.49 -8.45 9.57
CA THR A 159 11.23 -8.05 10.19
C THR A 159 10.98 -8.82 11.48
N LEU A 160 11.08 -10.14 11.44
CA LEU A 160 10.85 -11.00 12.61
C LEU A 160 11.88 -10.77 13.72
N LYS A 161 13.12 -10.42 13.36
CA LYS A 161 14.20 -10.12 14.31
C LYS A 161 14.00 -8.79 15.03
N ASN A 162 13.48 -7.77 14.36
CA ASN A 162 13.44 -6.41 14.89
C ASN A 162 12.09 -6.02 15.50
N PHE A 163 11.02 -6.76 15.17
CA PHE A 163 9.65 -6.47 15.58
C PHE A 163 8.99 -7.69 16.19
N ASN A 164 8.09 -7.47 17.14
CA ASN A 164 7.28 -8.55 17.72
C ASN A 164 6.10 -8.87 16.81
N ILE A 165 6.36 -9.62 15.75
CA ILE A 165 5.38 -9.97 14.74
C ILE A 165 4.74 -11.33 15.06
N THR A 166 3.42 -11.36 15.11
CA THR A 166 2.60 -12.56 15.34
C THR A 166 1.93 -13.09 14.06
N ARG A 167 2.01 -12.32 12.98
CA ARG A 167 1.48 -12.70 11.67
C ARG A 167 2.52 -13.49 10.87
N GLU A 168 2.05 -14.46 10.13
CA GLU A 168 2.84 -15.09 9.09
C GLU A 168 3.15 -14.06 7.99
N ILE A 169 4.40 -14.05 7.54
CA ILE A 169 4.87 -13.21 6.44
C ILE A 169 5.21 -14.12 5.27
N GLU A 170 4.43 -14.02 4.20
CA GLU A 170 4.67 -14.75 2.95
C GLU A 170 5.73 -14.02 2.12
N VAL A 171 6.69 -14.76 1.57
CA VAL A 171 7.73 -14.19 0.71
C VAL A 171 7.28 -14.25 -0.75
N ILE A 172 7.03 -13.08 -1.33
CA ILE A 172 6.69 -12.94 -2.74
C ILE A 172 7.71 -11.99 -3.40
N PRO A 173 8.70 -12.52 -4.12
CA PRO A 173 9.72 -11.71 -4.77
C PRO A 173 9.12 -10.74 -5.80
N ASN A 174 9.78 -9.60 -5.96
CA ASN A 174 9.43 -8.66 -7.03
C ASN A 174 9.59 -9.33 -8.40
N PHE A 175 8.71 -8.96 -9.32
CA PHE A 175 8.70 -9.49 -10.68
C PHE A 175 9.17 -8.45 -11.70
N ILE A 176 9.56 -8.94 -12.87
CA ILE A 176 9.91 -8.12 -14.04
C ILE A 176 9.02 -8.57 -15.20
N ASP A 177 8.44 -7.63 -15.92
CA ASP A 177 7.72 -7.91 -17.16
C ASP A 177 8.74 -8.12 -18.30
N PHE A 178 9.02 -9.36 -18.62
CA PHE A 178 9.96 -9.74 -19.70
C PHE A 178 9.52 -9.26 -21.08
N SER A 179 8.27 -8.92 -21.29
CA SER A 179 7.83 -8.34 -22.57
C SER A 179 8.36 -6.92 -22.78
N ARG A 180 8.62 -6.21 -21.68
CA ARG A 180 9.13 -4.84 -21.66
C ARG A 180 10.66 -4.78 -21.60
N PHE A 181 11.29 -5.75 -20.94
CA PHE A 181 12.74 -5.81 -20.76
C PHE A 181 13.32 -6.95 -21.61
N LYS A 182 13.45 -6.70 -22.91
CA LYS A 182 14.14 -7.61 -23.82
C LYS A 182 15.60 -7.21 -23.94
N LYS A 183 16.47 -8.21 -24.01
CA LYS A 183 17.87 -7.98 -24.38
C LYS A 183 17.86 -7.44 -25.81
N THR A 184 18.35 -6.24 -26.01
CA THR A 184 18.69 -5.73 -27.35
C THR A 184 20.07 -6.30 -27.68
N ASP A 185 20.15 -7.09 -28.75
CA ASP A 185 21.41 -7.52 -29.32
C ASP A 185 22.22 -6.34 -29.82
#